data_299a5368b2099040941041bdfc160e5c
#
_entry.id   299a5368b2099040941041bdfc160e5c
#
_cell.length_a   1.000
_cell.length_b   1.000
_cell.length_c   1.000
_cell.angle_alpha   90.00
_cell.angle_beta   90.00
_cell.angle_gamma   90.00
#
_symmetry.space_group_name_H-M   'P 1'
#
loop_
_entity.id
_entity.type
_entity.pdbx_description
1 polymer ?
#
loop_
_entity_poly.entity_id
_entity_poly.type
_entity_poly.pdbx_seq_one_letter_code
_entity_poly.pdbx_strand_id
1 'polypeptide(L)'
;MTNFSKHLVPLTLLALLPITSMAQMMPGKHPGYLHALSDLRAARWFLYHQPGDSAVAGDEDIGITEIDAAIREIKKASIDDGKDLNDHPAVDVKEHGSRLLKSIETLKRAHGDIDHEEDNPEVRELKHRALEHIDGAIHAAEAAHQKWLQQMHR
;
A
#
# COMPACT_ATOMS: atom_id res chain seq x y z
N MET A 1 -44.50 -22.51 -69.75
CA MET A 1 -45.11 -22.02 -68.51
C MET A 1 -44.13 -22.43 -67.40
N THR A 2 -43.27 -21.55 -67.03
CA THR A 2 -42.14 -21.83 -66.07
C THR A 2 -42.36 -21.03 -64.80
N ASN A 3 -42.71 -21.73 -63.73
CA ASN A 3 -42.88 -21.12 -62.40
C ASN A 3 -41.53 -20.89 -61.74
N PHE A 4 -41.14 -19.63 -61.56
CA PHE A 4 -40.01 -19.23 -60.76
C PHE A 4 -40.44 -19.16 -59.29
N SER A 5 -40.00 -20.14 -58.49
CA SER A 5 -40.14 -20.12 -57.04
C SER A 5 -39.05 -19.23 -56.44
N LYS A 6 -39.41 -18.12 -55.80
CA LYS A 6 -38.48 -17.24 -55.10
C LYS A 6 -38.26 -17.77 -53.70
N HIS A 7 -37.10 -18.35 -53.46
CA HIS A 7 -36.67 -18.69 -52.12
C HIS A 7 -36.15 -17.40 -51.40
N LEU A 8 -36.91 -16.92 -50.42
CA LEU A 8 -36.45 -15.92 -49.46
C LEU A 8 -35.50 -16.60 -48.48
N VAL A 9 -34.23 -16.20 -48.47
CA VAL A 9 -33.25 -16.60 -47.47
C VAL A 9 -33.37 -15.59 -46.30
N PRO A 10 -33.68 -16.00 -45.08
CA PRO A 10 -33.64 -15.09 -43.94
C PRO A 10 -32.21 -14.75 -43.58
N LEU A 11 -31.86 -13.49 -43.67
CA LEU A 11 -30.60 -12.95 -43.22
C LEU A 11 -30.59 -12.89 -41.68
N THR A 12 -30.04 -13.89 -41.04
CA THR A 12 -29.83 -13.90 -39.59
C THR A 12 -28.73 -12.90 -39.24
N LEU A 13 -29.13 -11.76 -38.71
CA LEU A 13 -28.24 -10.75 -38.17
C LEU A 13 -27.64 -11.27 -36.85
N LEU A 14 -26.41 -11.81 -36.89
CA LEU A 14 -25.64 -12.25 -35.72
C LEU A 14 -25.13 -11.00 -35.00
N ALA A 15 -25.83 -10.60 -33.94
CA ALA A 15 -25.40 -9.52 -33.06
C ALA A 15 -24.14 -9.91 -32.33
N LEU A 16 -22.98 -9.40 -32.74
CA LEU A 16 -21.74 -9.45 -31.95
C LEU A 16 -21.90 -8.56 -30.72
N LEU A 17 -22.19 -9.17 -29.59
CA LEU A 17 -22.07 -8.52 -28.30
C LEU A 17 -20.58 -8.32 -27.99
N PRO A 18 -20.12 -7.09 -27.69
CA PRO A 18 -18.77 -6.92 -27.19
C PRO A 18 -18.67 -7.57 -25.81
N ILE A 19 -17.89 -8.65 -25.71
CA ILE A 19 -17.48 -9.22 -24.44
C ILE A 19 -16.50 -8.20 -23.85
N THR A 20 -17.03 -7.27 -23.05
CA THR A 20 -16.17 -6.47 -22.15
C THR A 20 -15.55 -7.43 -21.16
N SER A 21 -14.33 -7.88 -21.46
CA SER A 21 -13.49 -8.55 -20.48
C SER A 21 -13.29 -7.57 -19.33
N MET A 22 -14.08 -7.72 -18.28
CA MET A 22 -13.70 -7.25 -16.95
C MET A 22 -12.42 -8.03 -16.65
N ALA A 23 -11.27 -7.38 -16.84
CA ALA A 23 -10.03 -7.82 -16.26
C ALA A 23 -10.28 -7.83 -14.74
N GLN A 24 -10.74 -8.98 -14.23
CA GLN A 24 -10.67 -9.24 -12.80
C GLN A 24 -9.20 -9.10 -12.46
N MET A 25 -8.87 -8.04 -11.72
CA MET A 25 -7.59 -7.96 -11.04
C MET A 25 -7.54 -9.19 -10.14
N MET A 26 -6.90 -10.26 -10.65
CA MET A 26 -6.58 -11.40 -9.81
C MET A 26 -5.77 -10.84 -8.65
N PRO A 27 -6.14 -11.14 -7.40
CA PRO A 27 -5.28 -10.81 -6.27
C PRO A 27 -3.89 -11.34 -6.62
N GLY A 28 -2.89 -10.45 -6.65
CA GLY A 28 -1.53 -10.86 -6.95
C GLY A 28 -1.09 -11.96 -5.99
N LYS A 29 -0.09 -12.75 -6.35
CA LYS A 29 0.61 -13.59 -5.38
C LYS A 29 1.00 -12.66 -4.22
N HIS A 30 0.69 -13.06 -2.97
CA HIS A 30 1.03 -12.30 -1.77
C HIS A 30 0.25 -10.97 -1.57
N PRO A 31 -1.08 -11.02 -1.42
CA PRO A 31 -1.90 -9.82 -1.21
C PRO A 31 -1.52 -9.06 0.06
N GLY A 32 -1.05 -9.73 1.12
CA GLY A 32 -0.59 -9.09 2.36
C GLY A 32 0.59 -8.15 2.13
N TYR A 33 1.58 -8.56 1.34
CA TYR A 33 2.70 -7.67 1.00
C TYR A 33 2.27 -6.46 0.17
N LEU A 34 1.31 -6.62 -0.75
CA LEU A 34 0.80 -5.49 -1.54
C LEU A 34 0.04 -4.49 -0.69
N HIS A 35 -0.76 -4.96 0.28
CA HIS A 35 -1.42 -4.11 1.27
C HIS A 35 -0.40 -3.40 2.16
N ALA A 36 0.58 -4.14 2.67
CA ALA A 36 1.66 -3.58 3.48
C ALA A 36 2.44 -2.48 2.73
N LEU A 37 2.78 -2.66 1.45
CA LEU A 37 3.42 -1.62 0.64
C LEU A 37 2.57 -0.34 0.56
N SER A 38 1.26 -0.46 0.42
CA SER A 38 0.34 0.68 0.42
C SER A 38 0.30 1.38 1.78
N ASP A 39 0.20 0.62 2.87
CA ASP A 39 0.17 1.14 4.24
C ASP A 39 1.51 1.76 4.64
N LEU A 40 2.63 1.19 4.23
CA LEU A 40 3.97 1.75 4.47
C LEU A 40 4.12 3.13 3.81
N ARG A 41 3.65 3.31 2.57
CA ARG A 41 3.67 4.62 1.91
C ARG A 41 2.74 5.63 2.59
N ALA A 42 1.57 5.20 3.04
CA ALA A 42 0.67 6.05 3.81
C ALA A 42 1.30 6.48 5.14
N ALA A 43 1.92 5.54 5.88
CA ALA A 43 2.62 5.84 7.12
C ALA A 43 3.79 6.82 6.90
N ARG A 44 4.58 6.59 5.84
CA ARG A 44 5.64 7.51 5.42
C ARG A 44 5.12 8.92 5.20
N TRP A 45 4.02 9.07 4.49
CA TRP A 45 3.37 10.37 4.26
C TRP A 45 2.92 11.04 5.55
N PHE A 46 2.37 10.29 6.51
CA PHE A 46 1.98 10.82 7.80
C PHE A 46 3.17 11.33 8.63
N LEU A 47 4.33 10.70 8.52
CA LEU A 47 5.56 11.13 9.19
C LEU A 47 6.27 12.27 8.46
N TYR A 48 5.98 12.46 7.18
CA TYR A 48 6.63 13.51 6.41
C TYR A 48 6.28 14.90 6.99
N HIS A 49 7.31 15.69 7.22
CA HIS A 49 7.17 17.02 7.81
C HIS A 49 6.34 17.94 6.91
N GLN A 50 5.22 18.43 7.44
CA GLN A 50 4.33 19.34 6.73
C GLN A 50 4.58 20.79 7.14
N PRO A 51 4.31 21.79 6.27
CA PRO A 51 4.43 23.20 6.65
C PRO A 51 3.60 23.52 7.90
N GLY A 52 4.23 24.07 8.91
CA GLY A 52 3.61 24.43 10.19
C GLY A 52 3.68 23.37 11.28
N ASP A 53 4.30 22.22 11.00
CA ASP A 53 4.55 21.21 12.03
C ASP A 53 5.54 21.71 13.08
N SER A 54 5.35 21.26 14.32
CA SER A 54 6.34 21.44 15.38
C SER A 54 7.55 20.55 15.16
N ALA A 55 8.72 20.98 15.64
CA ALA A 55 9.99 20.31 15.40
C ALA A 55 10.16 19.04 16.26
N VAL A 56 9.62 17.93 15.82
CA VAL A 56 9.96 16.56 16.32
C VAL A 56 10.69 15.75 15.25
N ALA A 57 11.27 16.42 14.27
CA ALA A 57 11.77 15.89 13.01
C ALA A 57 12.74 14.70 13.14
N GLY A 58 13.57 14.64 14.18
CA GLY A 58 14.58 13.59 14.27
C GLY A 58 14.01 12.16 14.36
N ASP A 59 12.95 11.96 15.14
CA ASP A 59 12.31 10.64 15.26
C ASP A 59 11.46 10.32 14.03
N GLU A 60 10.82 11.33 13.43
CA GLU A 60 10.08 11.17 12.17
C GLU A 60 11.01 10.77 11.02
N ASP A 61 12.20 11.40 10.93
CA ASP A 61 13.21 11.04 9.92
C ASP A 61 13.73 9.61 10.10
N ILE A 62 13.91 9.15 11.35
CA ILE A 62 14.24 7.76 11.65
C ILE A 62 13.10 6.85 11.17
N GLY A 63 11.86 7.16 11.51
CA GLY A 63 10.68 6.40 11.08
C GLY A 63 10.57 6.29 9.56
N ILE A 64 10.79 7.39 8.83
CA ILE A 64 10.80 7.40 7.35
C ILE A 64 11.92 6.50 6.81
N THR A 65 13.12 6.58 7.39
CA THR A 65 14.27 5.76 6.97
C THR A 65 13.98 4.27 7.13
N GLU A 66 13.39 3.87 8.25
CA GLU A 66 12.99 2.49 8.52
C GLU A 66 11.88 2.02 7.57
N ILE A 67 10.88 2.84 7.30
CA ILE A 67 9.82 2.54 6.31
C ILE A 67 10.43 2.32 4.91
N ASP A 68 11.33 3.18 4.49
CA ASP A 68 12.00 3.07 3.20
C ASP A 68 12.84 1.78 3.11
N ALA A 69 13.43 1.34 4.22
CA ALA A 69 14.15 0.06 4.31
C ALA A 69 13.18 -1.13 4.21
N ALA A 70 12.06 -1.12 4.93
CA ALA A 70 11.03 -2.16 4.86
C ALA A 70 10.50 -2.33 3.43
N ILE A 71 10.16 -1.23 2.75
CA ILE A 71 9.70 -1.25 1.35
C ILE A 71 10.76 -1.88 0.44
N ARG A 72 12.04 -1.55 0.63
CA ARG A 72 13.15 -2.15 -0.16
C ARG A 72 13.27 -3.66 0.07
N GLU A 73 13.14 -4.13 1.31
CA GLU A 73 13.20 -5.58 1.61
C GLU A 73 12.04 -6.32 0.92
N ILE A 74 10.82 -5.79 0.99
CA ILE A 74 9.66 -6.38 0.31
C ILE A 74 9.89 -6.43 -1.21
N LYS A 75 10.37 -5.34 -1.82
CA LYS A 75 10.65 -5.31 -3.26
C LYS A 75 11.78 -6.25 -3.70
N LYS A 76 12.78 -6.51 -2.86
CA LYS A 76 13.81 -7.54 -3.11
C LYS A 76 13.22 -8.95 -3.21
N ALA A 77 12.13 -9.23 -2.54
CA ALA A 77 11.40 -10.50 -2.65
C ALA A 77 10.63 -10.64 -3.98
N SER A 78 10.88 -9.78 -4.97
CA SER A 78 10.17 -9.69 -6.24
C SER A 78 8.68 -9.34 -6.09
N ILE A 79 8.31 -8.75 -4.96
CA ILE A 79 6.97 -8.26 -4.69
C ILE A 79 6.99 -6.75 -4.94
N ASP A 80 6.75 -6.37 -6.18
CA ASP A 80 6.71 -4.96 -6.59
C ASP A 80 5.34 -4.64 -7.20
N ASP A 81 4.72 -3.59 -6.68
CA ASP A 81 3.45 -3.06 -7.15
C ASP A 81 3.59 -1.97 -8.22
N GLY A 82 4.82 -1.72 -8.68
CA GLY A 82 5.12 -0.73 -9.71
C GLY A 82 4.97 0.73 -9.27
N LYS A 83 4.78 0.99 -7.98
CA LYS A 83 4.60 2.33 -7.41
C LYS A 83 5.89 2.86 -6.81
N ASP A 84 6.07 4.17 -6.83
CA ASP A 84 7.18 4.80 -6.11
C ASP A 84 6.87 5.12 -4.64
N LEU A 85 7.86 5.65 -3.90
CA LEU A 85 7.75 5.91 -2.46
C LEU A 85 6.70 6.97 -2.10
N ASN A 86 6.38 7.89 -3.01
CA ASN A 86 5.45 8.98 -2.78
C ASN A 86 4.03 8.65 -3.24
N ASP A 87 3.82 7.47 -3.83
CA ASP A 87 2.54 7.02 -4.33
C ASP A 87 1.72 6.36 -3.20
N HIS A 88 1.02 7.17 -2.44
CA HIS A 88 0.24 6.77 -1.27
C HIS A 88 -1.26 6.92 -1.50
N PRO A 89 -2.12 6.16 -0.77
CA PRO A 89 -3.56 6.36 -0.77
C PRO A 89 -3.91 7.79 -0.34
N ALA A 90 -5.07 8.28 -0.76
CA ALA A 90 -5.58 9.58 -0.30
C ALA A 90 -5.71 9.58 1.24
N VAL A 91 -5.05 10.50 1.89
CA VAL A 91 -5.07 10.67 3.35
C VAL A 91 -5.52 12.09 3.69
N ASP A 92 -6.53 12.20 4.56
CA ASP A 92 -7.10 13.49 4.98
C ASP A 92 -6.91 13.70 6.49
N VAL A 93 -5.64 13.79 6.92
CA VAL A 93 -5.29 14.11 8.31
C VAL A 93 -4.28 15.22 8.30
N LYS A 94 -4.67 16.42 8.80
CA LYS A 94 -3.86 17.65 8.73
C LYS A 94 -3.10 17.95 10.02
N GLU A 95 -3.70 17.61 11.16
CA GLU A 95 -3.14 17.91 12.46
C GLU A 95 -1.96 16.97 12.77
N HIS A 96 -0.83 17.53 13.25
CA HIS A 96 0.44 16.80 13.40
C HIS A 96 0.32 15.58 14.34
N GLY A 97 -0.23 15.77 15.54
CA GLY A 97 -0.38 14.65 16.49
C GLY A 97 -1.28 13.55 15.98
N SER A 98 -2.33 13.89 15.24
CA SER A 98 -3.22 12.93 14.60
C SER A 98 -2.52 12.17 13.47
N ARG A 99 -1.61 12.82 12.72
CA ARG A 99 -0.79 12.14 11.71
C ARG A 99 0.18 11.14 12.35
N LEU A 100 0.82 11.51 13.46
CA LEU A 100 1.70 10.60 14.20
C LEU A 100 0.95 9.35 14.68
N LEU A 101 -0.25 9.52 15.27
CA LEU A 101 -1.09 8.39 15.65
C LEU A 101 -1.52 7.53 14.46
N LYS A 102 -1.90 8.17 13.36
CA LYS A 102 -2.28 7.45 12.13
C LYS A 102 -1.11 6.69 11.51
N SER A 103 0.10 7.23 11.57
CA SER A 103 1.31 6.53 11.17
C SER A 103 1.49 5.24 11.97
N ILE A 104 1.43 5.32 13.30
CA ILE A 104 1.56 4.16 14.20
C ILE A 104 0.50 3.09 13.87
N GLU A 105 -0.77 3.49 13.74
CA GLU A 105 -1.87 2.59 13.39
C GLU A 105 -1.63 1.88 12.05
N THR A 106 -1.20 2.64 11.05
CA THR A 106 -0.98 2.14 9.70
C THR A 106 0.23 1.20 9.64
N LEU A 107 1.30 1.52 10.37
CA LEU A 107 2.47 0.63 10.51
C LEU A 107 2.12 -0.69 11.18
N LYS A 108 1.30 -0.67 12.23
CA LYS A 108 0.83 -1.90 12.90
C LYS A 108 -0.03 -2.77 11.98
N ARG A 109 -0.82 -2.19 11.06
CA ARG A 109 -1.52 -2.96 10.02
C ARG A 109 -0.54 -3.58 9.04
N ALA A 110 0.39 -2.80 8.51
CA ALA A 110 1.41 -3.30 7.58
C ALA A 110 2.20 -4.47 8.18
N HIS A 111 2.58 -4.36 9.47
CA HIS A 111 3.22 -5.45 10.20
C HIS A 111 2.34 -6.71 10.21
N GLY A 112 1.05 -6.58 10.59
CA GLY A 112 0.11 -7.70 10.63
C GLY A 112 -0.10 -8.36 9.27
N ASP A 113 -0.21 -7.56 8.20
CA ASP A 113 -0.39 -8.06 6.84
C ASP A 113 0.79 -8.92 6.39
N ILE A 114 2.03 -8.49 6.70
CA ILE A 114 3.24 -9.26 6.39
C ILE A 114 3.37 -10.50 7.28
N ASP A 115 3.07 -10.37 8.58
CA ASP A 115 3.23 -11.48 9.53
C ASP A 115 2.31 -12.67 9.21
N HIS A 116 1.11 -12.39 8.70
CA HIS A 116 0.14 -13.41 8.31
C HIS A 116 0.34 -13.98 6.90
N GLU A 117 1.24 -13.41 6.10
CA GLU A 117 1.49 -13.90 4.74
C GLU A 117 2.28 -15.22 4.77
N GLU A 118 1.81 -16.22 4.00
CA GLU A 118 2.52 -17.49 3.86
C GLU A 118 3.84 -17.31 3.10
N ASP A 119 4.91 -17.89 3.64
CA ASP A 119 6.26 -17.70 3.13
C ASP A 119 6.73 -18.83 2.24
N ASN A 120 7.26 -18.46 1.09
CA ASN A 120 8.32 -19.25 0.46
C ASN A 120 9.57 -19.19 1.36
N PRO A 121 10.20 -20.34 1.71
CA PRO A 121 11.43 -20.38 2.51
C PRO A 121 12.55 -19.46 2.01
N GLU A 122 12.62 -19.23 0.68
CA GLU A 122 13.61 -18.38 0.04
C GLU A 122 13.46 -16.88 0.38
N VAL A 123 12.25 -16.44 0.74
CA VAL A 123 11.97 -15.04 1.08
C VAL A 123 11.77 -14.80 2.58
N ARG A 124 11.83 -15.86 3.41
CA ARG A 124 11.63 -15.77 4.85
C ARG A 124 12.54 -14.73 5.52
N GLU A 125 13.80 -14.68 5.11
CA GLU A 125 14.76 -13.73 5.64
C GLU A 125 14.44 -12.28 5.25
N LEU A 126 13.92 -12.05 4.04
CA LEU A 126 13.46 -10.73 3.60
C LEU A 126 12.24 -10.27 4.41
N LYS A 127 11.28 -11.19 4.68
CA LYS A 127 10.15 -10.94 5.57
C LYS A 127 10.62 -10.52 6.94
N HIS A 128 11.53 -11.28 7.57
CA HIS A 128 12.04 -10.99 8.90
C HIS A 128 12.66 -9.58 8.97
N ARG A 129 13.54 -9.24 8.01
CA ARG A 129 14.14 -7.89 7.96
C ARG A 129 13.10 -6.80 7.69
N ALA A 130 12.09 -7.06 6.87
CA ALA A 130 11.01 -6.09 6.65
C ALA A 130 10.23 -5.82 7.94
N LEU A 131 9.91 -6.86 8.72
CA LEU A 131 9.24 -6.74 10.03
C LEU A 131 10.11 -5.99 11.04
N GLU A 132 11.42 -6.28 11.12
CA GLU A 132 12.35 -5.53 11.99
C GLU A 132 12.37 -4.04 11.68
N HIS A 133 12.39 -3.67 10.39
CA HIS A 133 12.32 -2.28 9.98
C HIS A 133 10.96 -1.64 10.30
N ILE A 134 9.85 -2.36 10.16
CA ILE A 134 8.53 -1.84 10.53
C ILE A 134 8.45 -1.61 12.04
N ASP A 135 8.98 -2.50 12.85
CA ASP A 135 9.07 -2.31 14.31
C ASP A 135 9.92 -1.09 14.67
N GLY A 136 11.06 -0.91 14.01
CA GLY A 136 11.88 0.30 14.15
C GLY A 136 11.10 1.58 13.82
N ALA A 137 10.32 1.56 12.75
CA ALA A 137 9.46 2.69 12.35
C ALA A 137 8.35 2.95 13.38
N ILE A 138 7.73 1.92 13.94
CA ILE A 138 6.71 2.04 15.00
C ILE A 138 7.31 2.72 16.22
N HIS A 139 8.47 2.26 16.70
CA HIS A 139 9.15 2.83 17.86
C HIS A 139 9.52 4.31 17.62
N ALA A 140 10.02 4.65 16.45
CA ALA A 140 10.34 6.02 16.09
C ALA A 140 9.07 6.92 16.06
N ALA A 141 7.98 6.47 15.45
CA ALA A 141 6.73 7.19 15.41
C ALA A 141 6.11 7.38 16.81
N GLU A 142 6.18 6.38 17.68
CA GLU A 142 5.75 6.45 19.07
C GLU A 142 6.60 7.47 19.86
N ALA A 143 7.93 7.50 19.66
CA ALA A 143 8.81 8.48 20.27
C ALA A 143 8.48 9.91 19.80
N ALA A 144 8.27 10.11 18.50
CA ALA A 144 7.84 11.39 17.95
C ALA A 144 6.54 11.88 18.59
N HIS A 145 5.53 10.99 18.68
CA HIS A 145 4.24 11.32 19.28
C HIS A 145 4.37 11.70 20.77
N GLN A 146 5.18 10.98 21.54
CA GLN A 146 5.43 11.31 22.95
C GLN A 146 6.10 12.67 23.11
N LYS A 147 7.10 13.00 22.29
CA LYS A 147 7.75 14.32 22.30
C LYS A 147 6.77 15.43 21.92
N TRP A 148 5.92 15.20 20.93
CA TRP A 148 4.86 16.14 20.54
C TRP A 148 3.91 16.42 21.70
N LEU A 149 3.43 15.39 22.41
CA LEU A 149 2.58 15.57 23.61
C LEU A 149 3.27 16.39 24.70
N GLN A 150 4.55 16.16 24.96
CA GLN A 150 5.33 16.92 25.95
C GLN A 150 5.47 18.39 25.58
N GLN A 151 5.56 18.71 24.29
CA GLN A 151 5.62 20.10 23.81
C GLN A 151 4.28 20.81 23.97
N MET A 152 3.16 20.13 23.76
CA MET A 152 1.82 20.71 23.90
C MET A 152 1.42 20.99 25.36
N HIS A 153 2.09 20.38 26.33
CA HIS A 153 1.84 20.56 27.78
C HIS A 153 2.80 21.56 28.45
N ARG A 154 3.66 22.24 27.68
CA ARG A 154 4.57 23.31 28.17
C ARG A 154 4.01 24.68 27.92
#